data_ac78844c9c1ff65e62b0f1b0c8f71a78
#
_entry.id   ac78844c9c1ff65e62b0f1b0c8f71a78
#
_cell.length_a   1.000
_cell.length_b   1.000
_cell.length_c   1.000
_cell.angle_alpha   90.00
_cell.angle_beta   90.00
_cell.angle_gamma   90.00
#
_symmetry.space_group_name_H-M   'P 1'
#
loop_
_entity.id
_entity.type
_entity.pdbx_description
1 polymer ?
#
loop_
_entity_poly.entity_id
_entity_poly.type
_entity_poly.pdbx_seq_one_letter_code
_entity_poly.pdbx_strand_id
1 'polypeptide(L)'
;FGRQVRRARRWYSNSSGQHAAILLGCRRKGWNRAGYTLPSHPFFFAFLEEIRHFLGKDWNPQRIARDGDGFPTLSNTVNELAACYAGLAKEKDETWIWEAMTKNPDLVGGFNRLDTTIIKTCNGKVIAKEGADGLLGLSIIHEDYPEGLGVVVKIAHGWNPQATWYVARGILGVLGMELRNPYPLRRQKAFLVPGVVPEKYLEKL
;
A
#
# COMPACT_ATOMS: atom_id res chain seq x y z
N PHE A 1 19.44 -10.03 3.77
CA PHE A 1 19.34 -10.05 2.29
C PHE A 1 20.47 -9.17 1.72
N GLY A 2 21.58 -9.73 1.33
CA GLY A 2 22.76 -9.03 0.78
C GLY A 2 23.36 -9.78 -0.39
N ARG A 3 22.57 -10.59 -1.11
CA ARG A 3 23.07 -11.23 -2.32
C ARG A 3 23.01 -10.22 -3.47
N GLN A 4 24.18 -9.75 -3.90
CA GLN A 4 24.28 -9.03 -5.16
C GLN A 4 23.76 -9.91 -6.30
N VAL A 5 22.77 -9.41 -7.02
CA VAL A 5 22.27 -10.03 -8.24
C VAL A 5 23.34 -9.83 -9.32
N ARG A 6 24.09 -10.87 -9.66
CA ARG A 6 25.16 -10.80 -10.69
C ARG A 6 24.65 -10.42 -12.07
N ARG A 7 23.38 -10.69 -12.37
CA ARG A 7 22.72 -10.33 -13.64
C ARG A 7 21.26 -9.98 -13.39
N ALA A 8 20.87 -8.76 -13.72
CA ALA A 8 19.49 -8.32 -13.63
C ALA A 8 18.58 -9.15 -14.55
N ARG A 9 17.44 -9.59 -14.04
CA ARG A 9 16.40 -10.31 -14.80
C ARG A 9 15.04 -9.77 -14.38
N ARG A 10 14.05 -9.85 -15.28
CA ARG A 10 12.70 -9.30 -15.04
C ARG A 10 12.02 -9.80 -13.78
N TRP A 11 12.22 -11.04 -13.39
CA TRP A 11 11.63 -11.60 -12.16
C TRP A 11 12.24 -11.09 -10.84
N TYR A 12 13.33 -10.33 -10.89
CA TYR A 12 13.89 -9.65 -9.72
C TYR A 12 13.27 -8.26 -9.50
N SER A 13 12.42 -7.77 -10.42
CA SER A 13 11.65 -6.56 -10.18
C SER A 13 10.64 -6.79 -9.06
N ASN A 14 10.46 -5.80 -8.19
CA ASN A 14 9.44 -5.81 -7.14
C ASN A 14 8.01 -5.86 -7.71
N SER A 15 7.80 -5.44 -8.97
CA SER A 15 6.52 -5.49 -9.67
C SER A 15 6.31 -6.76 -10.49
N SER A 16 7.27 -7.70 -10.50
CA SER A 16 7.19 -8.91 -11.34
C SER A 16 5.94 -9.75 -11.08
N GLY A 17 5.53 -9.87 -9.81
CA GLY A 17 4.30 -10.60 -9.42
C GLY A 17 3.03 -9.93 -9.94
N GLN A 18 2.94 -8.61 -9.87
CA GLN A 18 1.82 -7.83 -10.42
C GLN A 18 1.70 -8.03 -11.93
N HIS A 19 2.78 -7.87 -12.68
CA HIS A 19 2.78 -8.07 -14.13
C HIS A 19 2.46 -9.51 -14.51
N ALA A 20 2.97 -10.50 -13.78
CA ALA A 20 2.64 -11.91 -14.01
C ALA A 20 1.16 -12.19 -13.78
N ALA A 21 0.56 -11.64 -12.74
CA ALA A 21 -0.87 -11.79 -12.45
C ALA A 21 -1.75 -11.16 -13.54
N ILE A 22 -1.39 -9.96 -14.03
CA ILE A 22 -2.08 -9.29 -15.13
C ILE A 22 -2.02 -10.16 -16.41
N LEU A 23 -0.84 -10.64 -16.76
CA LEU A 23 -0.66 -11.52 -17.94
C LEU A 23 -1.44 -12.81 -17.83
N LEU A 24 -1.53 -13.39 -16.63
CA LEU A 24 -2.36 -14.56 -16.36
C LEU A 24 -3.85 -14.24 -16.53
N GLY A 25 -4.30 -13.10 -16.02
CA GLY A 25 -5.66 -12.57 -16.20
C GLY A 25 -6.00 -12.38 -17.67
N CYS A 26 -5.12 -11.74 -18.44
CA CYS A 26 -5.28 -11.60 -19.89
C CYS A 26 -5.44 -12.95 -20.58
N ARG A 27 -4.58 -13.93 -20.22
CA ARG A 27 -4.68 -15.28 -20.77
C ARG A 27 -6.03 -15.93 -20.47
N ARG A 28 -6.52 -15.84 -19.23
CA ARG A 28 -7.81 -16.42 -18.81
C ARG A 28 -9.00 -15.77 -19.47
N LYS A 29 -8.92 -14.47 -19.75
CA LYS A 29 -9.97 -13.70 -20.44
C LYS A 29 -9.89 -13.77 -21.97
N GLY A 30 -8.89 -14.47 -22.54
CA GLY A 30 -8.66 -14.51 -23.98
C GLY A 30 -8.15 -13.19 -24.58
N TRP A 31 -7.65 -12.28 -23.74
CA TRP A 31 -7.09 -11.01 -24.21
C TRP A 31 -5.66 -11.17 -24.71
N ASN A 32 -5.31 -10.35 -25.72
CA ASN A 32 -3.93 -10.33 -26.21
C ASN A 32 -2.99 -9.89 -25.07
N ARG A 33 -1.90 -10.61 -24.88
CA ARG A 33 -0.89 -10.27 -23.88
C ARG A 33 0.08 -9.15 -24.33
N ALA A 34 0.16 -8.89 -25.65
CA ALA A 34 0.93 -7.77 -26.16
C ALA A 34 0.20 -6.45 -25.84
N GLY A 35 0.94 -5.44 -25.41
CA GLY A 35 0.39 -4.11 -25.12
C GLY A 35 -0.48 -4.03 -23.86
N TYR A 36 -0.44 -5.00 -22.95
CA TYR A 36 -1.24 -4.99 -21.71
C TYR A 36 -0.96 -3.78 -20.79
N THR A 37 0.13 -3.07 -21.03
CA THR A 37 0.47 -1.82 -20.33
C THR A 37 -0.05 -0.57 -21.04
N LEU A 38 -0.82 -0.71 -22.12
CA LEU A 38 -1.38 0.43 -22.83
C LEU A 38 -2.78 0.78 -22.29
N PRO A 39 -3.12 2.07 -22.20
CA PRO A 39 -4.46 2.50 -21.80
C PRO A 39 -5.59 2.03 -22.71
N SER A 40 -5.27 1.64 -23.95
CA SER A 40 -6.23 1.07 -24.90
C SER A 40 -6.47 -0.43 -24.74
N HIS A 41 -5.74 -1.10 -23.84
CA HIS A 41 -5.86 -2.53 -23.63
C HIS A 41 -7.09 -2.89 -22.79
N PRO A 42 -7.82 -4.01 -23.06
CA PRO A 42 -8.99 -4.43 -22.29
C PRO A 42 -8.75 -4.53 -20.77
N PHE A 43 -7.53 -4.91 -20.36
CA PHE A 43 -7.17 -4.93 -18.95
C PHE A 43 -7.30 -3.55 -18.28
N PHE A 44 -6.92 -2.47 -18.97
CA PHE A 44 -7.03 -1.14 -18.39
C PHE A 44 -8.48 -0.70 -18.17
N PHE A 45 -9.37 -1.06 -19.07
CA PHE A 45 -10.81 -0.80 -18.90
C PHE A 45 -11.38 -1.61 -17.72
N ALA A 46 -11.02 -2.90 -17.60
CA ALA A 46 -11.42 -3.70 -16.46
C ALA A 46 -10.88 -3.10 -15.13
N PHE A 47 -9.64 -2.61 -15.11
CA PHE A 47 -9.06 -1.94 -13.96
C PHE A 47 -9.82 -0.65 -13.58
N LEU A 48 -10.25 0.15 -14.56
CA LEU A 48 -11.08 1.33 -14.31
C LEU A 48 -12.46 0.95 -13.74
N GLU A 49 -13.07 -0.12 -14.23
CA GLU A 49 -14.38 -0.59 -13.72
C GLU A 49 -14.28 -1.05 -12.26
N GLU A 50 -13.19 -1.71 -11.86
CA GLU A 50 -12.95 -2.07 -10.47
C GLU A 50 -12.84 -0.83 -9.56
N ILE A 51 -12.20 0.23 -10.02
CA ILE A 51 -12.12 1.49 -9.25
C ILE A 51 -13.49 2.18 -9.18
N ARG A 52 -14.24 2.19 -10.29
CA ARG A 52 -15.60 2.75 -10.34
C ARG A 52 -16.59 1.99 -9.48
N HIS A 53 -16.34 0.73 -9.21
CA HIS A 53 -17.12 -0.05 -8.24
C HIS A 53 -17.11 0.63 -6.86
N PHE A 54 -15.97 1.15 -6.43
CA PHE A 54 -15.83 1.83 -5.13
C PHE A 54 -16.13 3.34 -5.17
N LEU A 55 -15.84 4.02 -6.28
CA LEU A 55 -15.92 5.47 -6.37
C LEU A 55 -17.17 5.99 -7.10
N GLY A 56 -17.95 5.08 -7.69
CA GLY A 56 -19.11 5.43 -8.50
C GLY A 56 -18.85 5.37 -10.00
N LYS A 57 -19.90 5.04 -10.77
CA LYS A 57 -19.83 4.78 -12.22
C LYS A 57 -19.31 5.97 -13.04
N ASP A 58 -19.55 7.18 -12.57
CA ASP A 58 -19.17 8.40 -13.27
C ASP A 58 -17.74 8.86 -12.93
N TRP A 59 -17.06 8.17 -12.01
CA TRP A 59 -15.70 8.51 -11.65
C TRP A 59 -14.73 8.31 -12.83
N ASN A 60 -13.87 9.29 -13.02
CA ASN A 60 -12.80 9.25 -14.00
C ASN A 60 -11.54 9.91 -13.41
N PRO A 61 -10.34 9.37 -13.68
CA PRO A 61 -9.11 9.99 -13.24
C PRO A 61 -8.88 11.31 -13.95
N GLN A 62 -8.43 12.33 -13.22
CA GLN A 62 -8.07 13.61 -13.84
C GLN A 62 -6.87 13.47 -14.77
N ARG A 63 -5.96 12.55 -14.49
CA ARG A 63 -4.77 12.27 -15.31
C ARG A 63 -4.46 10.78 -15.31
N ILE A 64 -3.93 10.33 -16.42
CA ILE A 64 -3.33 9.01 -16.59
C ILE A 64 -1.86 9.23 -16.93
N ALA A 65 -0.97 8.62 -16.15
CA ALA A 65 0.46 8.66 -16.40
C ALA A 65 1.00 7.23 -16.55
N ARG A 66 2.29 7.07 -16.69
CA ARG A 66 2.96 5.76 -16.63
C ARG A 66 3.84 5.70 -15.39
N ASP A 67 3.79 4.58 -14.69
CA ASP A 67 4.70 4.30 -13.60
C ASP A 67 6.11 3.90 -14.10
N GLY A 68 7.00 3.57 -13.17
CA GLY A 68 8.37 3.17 -13.49
C GLY A 68 8.49 1.86 -14.30
N ASP A 69 7.45 1.04 -14.32
CA ASP A 69 7.37 -0.21 -15.09
C ASP A 69 6.59 -0.03 -16.41
N GLY A 70 6.17 1.19 -16.73
CA GLY A 70 5.41 1.55 -17.93
C GLY A 70 3.93 1.21 -17.86
N PHE A 71 3.40 0.86 -16.68
CA PHE A 71 1.99 0.58 -16.48
C PHE A 71 1.18 1.88 -16.30
N PRO A 72 -0.07 1.95 -16.83
CA PRO A 72 -0.91 3.13 -16.62
C PRO A 72 -1.24 3.30 -15.15
N THR A 73 -0.93 4.46 -14.59
CA THR A 73 -1.29 4.86 -13.24
C THR A 73 -2.24 6.04 -13.26
N LEU A 74 -3.11 6.11 -12.28
CA LEU A 74 -4.21 7.07 -12.22
C LEU A 74 -3.95 8.12 -11.15
N SER A 75 -4.32 9.37 -11.43
CA SER A 75 -4.37 10.38 -10.38
C SER A 75 -5.64 10.19 -9.55
N ASN A 76 -5.46 10.05 -8.26
CA ASN A 76 -6.51 9.97 -7.25
C ASN A 76 -6.24 10.99 -6.16
N THR A 77 -7.28 11.50 -5.56
CA THR A 77 -7.17 12.18 -4.28
C THR A 77 -6.93 11.17 -3.15
N VAL A 78 -6.38 11.63 -2.04
CA VAL A 78 -6.20 10.79 -0.83
C VAL A 78 -7.55 10.23 -0.35
N ASN A 79 -8.62 11.03 -0.44
CA ASN A 79 -9.97 10.62 -0.04
C ASN A 79 -10.55 9.53 -0.96
N GLU A 80 -10.39 9.65 -2.27
CA GLU A 80 -10.83 8.62 -3.22
C GLU A 80 -10.12 7.30 -2.95
N LEU A 81 -8.80 7.35 -2.74
CA LEU A 81 -8.05 6.15 -2.43
C LEU A 81 -8.47 5.54 -1.08
N ALA A 82 -8.74 6.37 -0.06
CA ALA A 82 -9.26 5.90 1.21
C ALA A 82 -10.65 5.26 1.07
N ALA A 83 -11.52 5.79 0.21
CA ALA A 83 -12.82 5.19 -0.09
C ALA A 83 -12.67 3.78 -0.71
N CYS A 84 -11.72 3.59 -1.63
CA CYS A 84 -11.43 2.26 -2.17
C CYS A 84 -10.97 1.28 -1.07
N TYR A 85 -10.13 1.72 -0.14
CA TYR A 85 -9.69 0.89 0.98
C TYR A 85 -10.83 0.59 1.97
N ALA A 86 -11.76 1.53 2.19
CA ALA A 86 -12.97 1.27 2.99
C ALA A 86 -13.87 0.23 2.32
N GLY A 87 -14.08 0.34 1.01
CA GLY A 87 -14.83 -0.65 0.23
C GLY A 87 -14.24 -2.06 0.33
N LEU A 88 -12.90 -2.19 0.24
CA LEU A 88 -12.24 -3.48 0.45
C LEU A 88 -12.47 -4.07 1.85
N ALA A 89 -12.58 -3.24 2.89
CA ALA A 89 -12.92 -3.72 4.24
C ALA A 89 -14.37 -4.17 4.33
N LYS A 90 -15.30 -3.44 3.71
CA LYS A 90 -16.72 -3.77 3.64
C LYS A 90 -16.94 -5.11 2.93
N GLU A 91 -16.24 -5.35 1.82
CA GLU A 91 -16.38 -6.53 0.97
C GLU A 91 -15.40 -7.66 1.35
N LYS A 92 -14.86 -7.68 2.58
CA LYS A 92 -13.84 -8.63 3.01
C LYS A 92 -14.24 -10.11 2.82
N ASP A 93 -15.51 -10.42 2.98
CA ASP A 93 -16.05 -11.78 2.86
C ASP A 93 -16.51 -12.12 1.43
N GLU A 94 -16.61 -11.13 0.55
CA GLU A 94 -17.05 -11.27 -0.84
C GLU A 94 -15.89 -11.48 -1.80
N THR A 95 -14.66 -11.13 -1.36
CA THR A 95 -13.47 -11.22 -2.19
C THR A 95 -12.39 -12.11 -1.55
N TRP A 96 -11.58 -12.76 -2.38
CA TRP A 96 -10.44 -13.55 -1.93
C TRP A 96 -9.25 -12.70 -1.44
N ILE A 97 -9.29 -11.36 -1.66
CA ILE A 97 -8.17 -10.45 -1.41
C ILE A 97 -7.81 -10.40 0.07
N TRP A 98 -8.83 -10.23 0.92
CA TRP A 98 -8.63 -10.15 2.37
C TRP A 98 -7.95 -11.40 2.93
N GLU A 99 -8.50 -12.55 2.58
CA GLU A 99 -7.95 -13.84 3.01
C GLU A 99 -6.53 -14.06 2.48
N ALA A 100 -6.27 -13.78 1.21
CA ALA A 100 -4.96 -13.93 0.60
C ALA A 100 -3.89 -13.08 1.28
N MET A 101 -4.19 -11.81 1.57
CA MET A 101 -3.25 -10.90 2.20
C MET A 101 -3.01 -11.24 3.68
N THR A 102 -4.06 -11.59 4.42
CA THR A 102 -3.94 -11.92 5.86
C THR A 102 -3.25 -13.27 6.10
N LYS A 103 -3.45 -14.25 5.23
CA LYS A 103 -2.78 -15.55 5.31
C LYS A 103 -1.34 -15.52 4.80
N ASN A 104 -0.99 -14.58 3.92
CA ASN A 104 0.32 -14.53 3.27
C ASN A 104 0.97 -13.13 3.38
N PRO A 105 1.08 -12.54 4.58
CA PRO A 105 1.57 -11.17 4.73
C PRO A 105 2.99 -10.95 4.22
N ASP A 106 3.86 -11.96 4.30
CA ASP A 106 5.24 -11.90 3.79
C ASP A 106 5.31 -11.78 2.27
N LEU A 107 4.26 -12.18 1.55
CA LEU A 107 4.15 -12.02 0.10
C LEU A 107 3.60 -10.64 -0.31
N VAL A 108 3.02 -9.88 0.63
CA VAL A 108 2.48 -8.54 0.37
C VAL A 108 3.60 -7.52 0.23
N GLY A 109 4.39 -7.31 1.26
CA GLY A 109 5.47 -6.33 1.27
C GLY A 109 6.86 -6.93 1.38
N GLY A 110 6.97 -8.08 2.03
CA GLY A 110 8.23 -8.74 2.32
C GLY A 110 8.69 -8.55 3.77
N PHE A 111 9.81 -9.14 4.08
CA PHE A 111 10.37 -9.12 5.44
C PHE A 111 10.73 -7.69 5.89
N ASN A 112 10.36 -7.33 7.11
CA ASN A 112 10.58 -6.00 7.70
C ASN A 112 9.97 -4.82 6.92
N ARG A 113 8.92 -5.05 6.15
CA ARG A 113 8.13 -3.99 5.53
C ARG A 113 6.98 -3.58 6.44
N LEU A 114 6.57 -2.33 6.31
CA LEU A 114 5.53 -1.76 7.17
C LEU A 114 4.17 -2.44 6.95
N ASP A 115 3.75 -2.62 5.71
CA ASP A 115 2.51 -3.29 5.35
C ASP A 115 2.47 -4.74 5.88
N THR A 116 3.52 -5.51 5.68
CA THR A 116 3.67 -6.85 6.25
C THR A 116 3.55 -6.85 7.78
N THR A 117 4.20 -5.89 8.43
CA THR A 117 4.18 -5.78 9.89
C THR A 117 2.78 -5.43 10.41
N ILE A 118 2.09 -4.49 9.75
CA ILE A 118 0.71 -4.13 10.10
C ILE A 118 -0.21 -5.34 10.01
N ILE A 119 -0.19 -6.06 8.88
CA ILE A 119 -1.05 -7.23 8.67
C ILE A 119 -0.81 -8.29 9.76
N LYS A 120 0.46 -8.58 10.07
CA LYS A 120 0.82 -9.57 11.10
C LYS A 120 0.40 -9.14 12.51
N THR A 121 0.56 -7.86 12.83
CA THR A 121 0.33 -7.36 14.20
C THR A 121 -1.16 -7.18 14.49
N CYS A 122 -1.95 -6.81 13.48
CA CYS A 122 -3.38 -6.52 13.66
C CYS A 122 -4.29 -7.75 13.55
N ASN A 123 -3.74 -8.97 13.57
CA ASN A 123 -4.49 -10.23 13.72
C ASN A 123 -5.70 -10.37 12.77
N GLY A 124 -5.52 -10.09 11.49
CA GLY A 124 -6.57 -10.22 10.49
C GLY A 124 -7.58 -9.06 10.45
N LYS A 125 -7.46 -8.06 11.32
CA LYS A 125 -8.35 -6.89 11.33
C LYS A 125 -7.94 -5.80 10.32
N VAL A 126 -6.73 -5.89 9.76
CA VAL A 126 -6.19 -4.87 8.84
C VAL A 126 -5.47 -5.55 7.69
N ILE A 127 -5.78 -5.12 6.48
CA ILE A 127 -4.88 -5.31 5.33
C ILE A 127 -4.23 -3.99 4.98
N ALA A 128 -2.97 -4.04 4.57
CA ALA A 128 -2.14 -2.87 4.33
C ALA A 128 -1.33 -3.02 3.05
N LYS A 129 -1.11 -1.92 2.35
CA LYS A 129 -0.19 -1.90 1.20
C LYS A 129 0.59 -0.59 1.14
N GLU A 130 1.92 -0.71 1.16
CA GLU A 130 2.79 0.40 0.85
C GLU A 130 2.83 0.66 -0.66
N GLY A 131 2.77 1.93 -1.03
CA GLY A 131 3.04 2.43 -2.36
C GLY A 131 4.37 3.15 -2.44
N ALA A 132 4.76 3.55 -3.64
CA ALA A 132 5.93 4.39 -3.84
C ALA A 132 5.74 5.78 -3.20
N ASP A 133 6.87 6.43 -2.94
CA ASP A 133 6.90 7.85 -2.54
C ASP A 133 6.13 8.17 -1.24
N GLY A 134 6.25 7.30 -0.23
CA GLY A 134 5.64 7.52 1.09
C GLY A 134 4.12 7.38 1.12
N LEU A 135 3.57 6.49 0.33
CA LEU A 135 2.15 6.14 0.33
C LEU A 135 1.92 4.87 1.15
N LEU A 136 0.87 4.86 1.97
CA LEU A 136 0.37 3.68 2.67
C LEU A 136 -1.16 3.70 2.65
N GLY A 137 -1.77 2.61 2.20
CA GLY A 137 -3.20 2.37 2.30
C GLY A 137 -3.52 1.27 3.31
N LEU A 138 -4.59 1.45 4.07
CA LEU A 138 -5.09 0.51 5.06
C LEU A 138 -6.59 0.28 4.83
N SER A 139 -7.01 -0.98 4.82
CA SER A 139 -8.41 -1.37 5.00
C SER A 139 -8.56 -1.97 6.38
N ILE A 140 -9.49 -1.47 7.18
CA ILE A 140 -9.60 -1.76 8.61
C ILE A 140 -11.00 -2.23 8.94
N ILE A 141 -11.10 -3.34 9.67
CA ILE A 141 -12.34 -3.83 10.29
C ILE A 141 -12.31 -3.39 11.76
N HIS A 142 -13.32 -2.63 12.17
CA HIS A 142 -13.45 -2.14 13.53
C HIS A 142 -14.93 -2.04 13.92
N GLU A 143 -15.27 -2.27 15.18
CA GLU A 143 -16.64 -2.23 15.68
C GLU A 143 -17.32 -0.87 15.52
N ASP A 144 -16.56 0.22 15.70
CA ASP A 144 -17.07 1.58 15.51
C ASP A 144 -17.28 1.94 14.02
N TYR A 145 -16.81 1.12 13.09
CA TYR A 145 -16.89 1.35 11.64
C TYR A 145 -17.41 0.10 10.93
N PRO A 146 -18.69 -0.27 11.11
CA PRO A 146 -19.26 -1.52 10.58
C PRO A 146 -19.23 -1.61 9.06
N GLU A 147 -19.25 -0.47 8.36
CA GLU A 147 -19.12 -0.39 6.90
C GLU A 147 -17.66 -0.44 6.40
N GLY A 148 -16.71 -0.70 7.30
CA GLY A 148 -15.27 -0.67 6.98
C GLY A 148 -14.67 0.72 7.07
N LEU A 149 -13.39 0.78 7.43
CA LEU A 149 -12.62 2.02 7.50
C LEU A 149 -11.43 1.95 6.54
N GLY A 150 -11.36 2.91 5.62
CA GLY A 150 -10.21 3.12 4.75
C GLY A 150 -9.34 4.26 5.24
N VAL A 151 -8.04 4.03 5.33
CA VAL A 151 -7.07 5.06 5.71
C VAL A 151 -5.97 5.14 4.66
N VAL A 152 -5.62 6.34 4.26
CA VAL A 152 -4.49 6.59 3.37
C VAL A 152 -3.55 7.63 3.98
N VAL A 153 -2.29 7.27 4.07
CA VAL A 153 -1.21 8.16 4.49
C VAL A 153 -0.34 8.49 3.29
N LYS A 154 -0.14 9.78 3.01
CA LYS A 154 0.78 10.26 1.97
C LYS A 154 1.76 11.25 2.58
N ILE A 155 3.04 10.91 2.54
CA ILE A 155 4.10 11.81 2.98
C ILE A 155 4.44 12.76 1.83
N ALA A 156 4.26 14.06 2.07
CA ALA A 156 4.31 15.08 1.01
C ALA A 156 5.69 15.22 0.32
N HIS A 157 6.77 14.99 1.06
CA HIS A 157 8.13 15.16 0.54
C HIS A 157 8.86 13.84 0.22
N GLY A 158 8.08 12.79 -0.06
CA GLY A 158 8.61 11.55 -0.59
C GLY A 158 8.76 10.44 0.43
N TRP A 159 9.67 9.51 0.16
CA TRP A 159 9.81 8.28 0.91
C TRP A 159 10.44 8.50 2.29
N ASN A 160 9.65 8.40 3.34
CA ASN A 160 10.08 8.42 4.72
C ASN A 160 9.37 7.30 5.52
N PRO A 161 9.95 6.09 5.57
CA PRO A 161 9.31 4.94 6.19
C PRO A 161 9.06 5.13 7.70
N GLN A 162 9.91 5.88 8.39
CA GLN A 162 9.73 6.15 9.82
C GLN A 162 8.54 7.08 10.07
N ALA A 163 8.40 8.15 9.27
CA ALA A 163 7.26 9.05 9.35
C ALA A 163 5.95 8.31 9.03
N THR A 164 5.95 7.48 7.99
CA THR A 164 4.78 6.67 7.63
C THR A 164 4.40 5.70 8.76
N TRP A 165 5.39 5.02 9.35
CA TRP A 165 5.16 4.15 10.51
C TRP A 165 4.61 4.91 11.71
N TYR A 166 5.17 6.08 12.02
CA TYR A 166 4.76 6.88 13.18
C TYR A 166 3.30 7.31 13.06
N VAL A 167 2.88 7.76 11.88
CA VAL A 167 1.48 8.14 11.60
C VAL A 167 0.56 6.91 11.68
N ALA A 168 0.94 5.80 11.03
CA ALA A 168 0.16 4.56 11.06
C ALA A 168 0.00 4.03 12.49
N ARG A 169 1.06 4.07 13.31
CA ARG A 169 1.02 3.69 14.72
C ARG A 169 0.03 4.55 15.51
N GLY A 170 0.03 5.86 15.28
CA GLY A 170 -0.91 6.78 15.95
C GLY A 170 -2.36 6.45 15.61
N ILE A 171 -2.66 6.25 14.32
CA ILE A 171 -4.00 5.91 13.85
C ILE A 171 -4.46 4.55 14.42
N LEU A 172 -3.64 3.51 14.28
CA LEU A 172 -3.97 2.18 14.78
C LEU A 172 -4.10 2.17 16.32
N GLY A 173 -3.27 2.96 17.02
CA GLY A 173 -3.36 3.12 18.47
C GLY A 173 -4.67 3.72 18.95
N VAL A 174 -5.23 4.71 18.23
CA VAL A 174 -6.59 5.23 18.51
C VAL A 174 -7.66 4.15 18.37
N LEU A 175 -7.45 3.18 17.47
CA LEU A 175 -8.34 2.05 17.26
C LEU A 175 -8.02 0.84 18.17
N GLY A 176 -7.22 1.04 19.23
CA GLY A 176 -6.85 -0.02 20.16
C GLY A 176 -5.92 -1.10 19.60
N MET A 177 -5.23 -0.82 18.50
CA MET A 177 -4.29 -1.76 17.86
C MET A 177 -2.84 -1.29 18.07
N GLU A 178 -2.01 -2.16 18.63
CA GLU A 178 -0.58 -1.87 18.74
C GLU A 178 0.15 -2.15 17.43
N LEU A 179 1.08 -1.27 17.07
CA LEU A 179 1.94 -1.45 15.90
C LEU A 179 3.41 -1.48 16.29
N ARG A 180 4.05 -2.63 16.08
CA ARG A 180 5.49 -2.79 16.25
C ARG A 180 6.26 -1.99 15.20
N ASN A 181 7.41 -1.42 15.59
CA ASN A 181 8.33 -0.79 14.66
C ASN A 181 9.07 -1.86 13.81
N PRO A 182 8.87 -1.92 12.48
CA PRO A 182 9.58 -2.86 11.63
C PRO A 182 11.02 -2.40 11.32
N TYR A 183 11.31 -1.11 11.55
CA TYR A 183 12.60 -0.53 11.24
C TYR A 183 13.51 -0.63 12.45
N PRO A 184 14.69 -1.25 12.34
CA PRO A 184 15.65 -1.22 13.43
C PRO A 184 15.94 0.26 13.74
N LEU A 185 15.82 0.63 15.01
CA LEU A 185 16.30 1.90 15.49
C LEU A 185 17.81 1.95 15.19
N ARG A 186 18.18 2.41 14.00
CA ARG A 186 19.50 2.97 13.86
C ARG A 186 19.50 4.11 14.87
N ARG A 187 20.40 4.04 15.86
CA ARG A 187 20.80 5.22 16.62
C ARG A 187 21.33 6.22 15.58
N GLN A 188 20.41 6.92 14.92
CA GLN A 188 20.77 8.16 14.30
C GLN A 188 21.22 9.00 15.49
N LYS A 189 22.50 9.29 15.52
CA LYS A 189 22.96 10.45 16.27
C LYS A 189 22.10 11.58 15.70
N ALA A 190 21.03 11.93 16.42
CA ALA A 190 20.26 13.09 16.06
C ALA A 190 21.29 14.21 16.08
N PHE A 191 21.56 14.82 14.95
CA PHE A 191 22.26 16.09 14.91
C PHE A 191 21.25 17.10 15.44
N LEU A 192 21.12 17.12 16.77
CA LEU A 192 20.38 18.15 17.47
C LEU A 192 21.19 19.40 17.28
N VAL A 193 20.68 20.31 16.49
CA VAL A 193 21.25 21.67 16.43
C VAL A 193 21.04 22.26 17.82
N PRO A 194 22.11 22.54 18.57
CA PRO A 194 22.01 23.10 19.92
C PRO A 194 21.10 24.34 19.88
N GLY A 195 20.11 24.39 20.76
CA GLY A 195 19.16 25.49 20.88
C GLY A 195 17.83 25.35 20.13
N VAL A 196 17.62 24.32 19.29
CA VAL A 196 16.34 24.12 18.57
C VAL A 196 15.36 23.25 19.35
N VAL A 197 15.83 22.32 20.19
CA VAL A 197 14.97 21.51 21.06
C VAL A 197 15.36 21.77 22.51
N PRO A 198 14.45 22.24 23.37
CA PRO A 198 14.73 22.42 24.79
C PRO A 198 15.16 21.09 25.43
N GLU A 199 16.23 21.10 26.24
CA GLU A 199 16.81 19.92 26.89
C GLU A 199 15.78 19.03 27.62
N LYS A 200 14.74 19.64 28.21
CA LYS A 200 13.65 18.91 28.90
C LYS A 200 12.87 17.91 28.04
N TYR A 201 13.02 17.97 26.72
CA TYR A 201 12.39 17.02 25.79
C TYR A 201 13.34 15.94 25.30
N LEU A 202 14.65 16.07 25.57
CA LEU A 202 15.66 15.12 25.13
C LEU A 202 15.66 13.81 25.95
N GLU A 203 15.21 13.89 27.21
CA GLU A 203 15.14 12.72 28.09
C GLU A 203 13.96 11.79 27.78
N LYS A 204 13.04 12.19 26.89
CA LYS A 204 11.85 11.43 26.49
C LYS A 204 11.93 10.82 25.07
N LEU A 205 13.05 11.01 24.38
CA LEU A 205 13.37 10.43 23.08
C LEU A 205 14.36 9.26 23.20
#